data_fc2dc8e61096c49f44a899d7a2d4672b
#
_entry.id   fc2dc8e61096c49f44a899d7a2d4672b
#
_cell.length_a   1.000
_cell.length_b   1.000
_cell.length_c   1.000
_cell.angle_alpha   90.00
_cell.angle_beta   90.00
_cell.angle_gamma   90.00
#
_symmetry.space_group_name_H-M   'P 1'
#
loop_
_entity.id
_entity.type
_entity.pdbx_description
1 polymer ?
#
loop_
_entity_poly.entity_id
_entity_poly.type
_entity_poly.pdbx_seq_one_letter_code
_entity_poly.pdbx_strand_id
1 'polypeptide(L)'
;DLEELTNEYLAELSDGRFSLEFVVLNDKLNVNIEDNGKSVDILSLSAGELARVNTATLLAIRKLMSSISKSQINILFLDEVTNVLDELGKERLVEILLKEENLNTYIVSHGWTHPLLGKIEVVKEEEMSYLNA
;
A
#
# COMPACT_ATOMS: atom_id res chain seq x y z
N ASP A 1 -9.65 14.63 -2.32
CA ASP A 1 -8.70 14.92 -1.26
C ASP A 1 -8.02 13.65 -0.73
N LEU A 2 -7.06 13.80 0.18
CA LEU A 2 -6.29 12.67 0.69
C LEU A 2 -7.17 11.64 1.42
N GLU A 3 -8.12 12.10 2.22
CA GLU A 3 -9.03 11.22 2.94
C GLU A 3 -9.89 10.36 2.00
N GLU A 4 -10.47 10.98 0.98
CA GLU A 4 -11.27 10.25 -0.01
C GLU A 4 -10.44 9.23 -0.78
N LEU A 5 -9.26 9.64 -1.26
CA LEU A 5 -8.37 8.73 -2.01
C LEU A 5 -7.90 7.56 -1.13
N THR A 6 -7.52 7.85 0.11
CA THR A 6 -7.09 6.79 1.04
C THR A 6 -8.23 5.81 1.29
N ASN A 7 -9.44 6.30 1.48
CA ASN A 7 -10.60 5.45 1.73
C ASN A 7 -11.01 4.62 0.52
N GLU A 8 -10.84 5.15 -0.69
CA GLU A 8 -11.06 4.37 -1.91
C GLU A 8 -10.12 3.16 -1.97
N TYR A 9 -8.82 3.38 -1.76
CA TYR A 9 -7.85 2.29 -1.75
C TYR A 9 -8.07 1.33 -0.58
N LEU A 10 -8.37 1.86 0.60
CA LEU A 10 -8.58 1.06 1.79
C LEU A 10 -9.83 0.19 1.67
N ALA A 11 -10.90 0.70 1.07
CA ALA A 11 -12.10 -0.08 0.80
C ALA A 11 -11.79 -1.29 -0.09
N GLU A 12 -10.97 -1.10 -1.14
CA GLU A 12 -10.56 -2.22 -2.00
C GLU A 12 -9.67 -3.22 -1.25
N LEU A 13 -8.71 -2.74 -0.45
CA LEU A 13 -7.77 -3.61 0.28
C LEU A 13 -8.43 -4.37 1.43
N SER A 14 -9.49 -3.83 2.02
CA SER A 14 -10.14 -4.40 3.20
C SER A 14 -11.56 -4.89 2.96
N ASP A 15 -12.02 -4.92 1.70
CA ASP A 15 -13.40 -5.25 1.33
C ASP A 15 -14.44 -4.37 2.06
N GLY A 16 -14.14 -3.08 2.17
CA GLY A 16 -15.03 -2.10 2.79
C GLY A 16 -15.03 -2.12 4.32
N ARG A 17 -14.19 -2.92 4.94
CA ARG A 17 -14.17 -3.07 6.39
C ARG A 17 -13.64 -1.84 7.11
N PHE A 18 -12.55 -1.25 6.62
CA PHE A 18 -11.88 -0.13 7.28
C PHE A 18 -12.11 1.17 6.55
N SER A 19 -12.23 2.25 7.32
CA SER A 19 -12.19 3.62 6.81
C SER A 19 -11.40 4.51 7.76
N LEU A 20 -10.88 5.61 7.23
CA LEU A 20 -10.11 6.59 7.99
C LEU A 20 -10.80 7.93 7.98
N GLU A 21 -10.67 8.66 9.08
CA GLU A 21 -11.06 10.06 9.20
C GLU A 21 -9.86 10.87 9.65
N PHE A 22 -9.51 11.89 8.89
CA PHE A 22 -8.45 12.83 9.26
C PHE A 22 -9.06 14.03 9.97
N VAL A 23 -8.65 14.24 11.21
CA VAL A 23 -9.14 15.34 12.05
C VAL A 23 -7.97 16.24 12.44
N VAL A 24 -8.11 17.53 12.15
CA VAL A 24 -7.10 18.52 12.55
C VAL A 24 -7.57 19.19 13.84
N LEU A 25 -6.82 18.99 14.92
CA LEU A 25 -7.07 19.60 16.23
C LEU A 25 -5.79 20.24 16.74
N ASN A 26 -5.87 21.54 17.13
CA ASN A 26 -4.71 22.27 17.67
C ASN A 26 -3.45 22.16 16.80
N ASP A 27 -3.60 22.33 15.49
CA ASP A 27 -2.54 22.21 14.47
C ASP A 27 -1.90 20.81 14.42
N LYS A 28 -2.55 19.81 15.00
CA LYS A 28 -2.12 18.41 14.90
C LYS A 28 -3.11 17.61 14.06
N LEU A 29 -2.57 16.75 13.22
CA LEU A 29 -3.37 15.80 12.45
C LEU A 29 -3.58 14.55 13.30
N ASN A 30 -4.84 14.23 13.57
CA ASN A 30 -5.24 12.97 14.19
C ASN A 30 -5.93 12.10 13.14
N VAL A 31 -5.63 10.81 13.18
CA VAL A 31 -6.24 9.85 12.29
C VAL A 31 -7.12 8.92 13.12
N ASN A 32 -8.41 8.93 12.83
CA ASN A 32 -9.36 8.00 13.43
C ASN A 32 -9.64 6.86 12.45
N ILE A 33 -9.65 5.63 12.96
CA ILE A 33 -9.90 4.44 12.17
C ILE A 33 -11.24 3.85 12.61
N GLU A 34 -12.07 3.50 11.62
CA GLU A 34 -13.31 2.77 11.85
C GLU A 34 -13.21 1.37 11.26
N ASP A 35 -13.66 0.38 12.02
CA ASP A 35 -13.78 -1.01 11.61
C ASP A 35 -15.25 -1.38 11.61
N ASN A 36 -15.85 -1.57 10.42
CA ASN A 36 -17.27 -1.81 10.25
C ASN A 36 -18.14 -0.75 10.97
N GLY A 37 -17.72 0.51 10.86
CA GLY A 37 -18.45 1.64 11.46
C GLY A 37 -18.17 1.89 12.92
N LYS A 38 -17.29 1.10 13.54
CA LYS A 38 -16.91 1.29 14.95
C LYS A 38 -15.51 1.88 15.05
N SER A 39 -15.35 2.93 15.86
CA SER A 39 -14.05 3.52 16.11
C SER A 39 -13.13 2.53 16.84
N VAL A 40 -11.92 2.37 16.31
CA VAL A 40 -10.90 1.48 16.89
C VAL A 40 -9.58 2.23 17.05
N ASP A 41 -8.76 1.75 17.98
CA ASP A 41 -7.43 2.29 18.20
C ASP A 41 -6.46 1.67 17.19
N ILE A 42 -5.61 2.50 16.58
CA ILE A 42 -4.59 2.02 15.66
C ILE A 42 -3.68 0.95 16.29
N LEU A 43 -3.43 1.05 17.59
CA LEU A 43 -2.61 0.09 18.31
C LEU A 43 -3.29 -1.28 18.48
N SER A 44 -4.60 -1.36 18.25
CA SER A 44 -5.33 -2.63 18.31
C SER A 44 -5.35 -3.39 16.99
N LEU A 45 -4.84 -2.78 15.92
CA LEU A 45 -4.81 -3.43 14.61
C LEU A 45 -3.72 -4.49 14.54
N SER A 46 -4.01 -5.60 13.84
CA SER A 46 -2.98 -6.59 13.52
C SER A 46 -1.97 -6.02 12.53
N ALA A 47 -0.82 -6.69 12.38
CA ALA A 47 0.20 -6.29 11.42
C ALA A 47 -0.35 -6.25 9.99
N GLY A 48 -1.18 -7.22 9.60
CA GLY A 48 -1.80 -7.27 8.28
C GLY A 48 -2.81 -6.15 8.07
N GLU A 49 -3.61 -5.84 9.09
CA GLU A 49 -4.57 -4.73 9.03
C GLU A 49 -3.87 -3.38 8.93
N LEU A 50 -2.81 -3.19 9.72
CA LEU A 50 -1.99 -1.97 9.66
C LEU A 50 -1.29 -1.82 8.30
N ALA A 51 -0.82 -2.92 7.72
CA ALA A 51 -0.20 -2.91 6.40
C ALA A 51 -1.18 -2.43 5.32
N ARG A 52 -2.45 -2.84 5.39
CA ARG A 52 -3.49 -2.37 4.46
C ARG A 52 -3.70 -0.86 4.59
N VAL A 53 -3.79 -0.36 5.80
CA VAL A 53 -3.96 1.09 6.07
C VAL A 53 -2.76 1.87 5.52
N ASN A 54 -1.55 1.44 5.83
CA ASN A 54 -0.33 2.11 5.38
C ASN A 54 -0.19 2.09 3.86
N THR A 55 -0.49 0.96 3.23
CA THR A 55 -0.44 0.83 1.76
C THR A 55 -1.47 1.73 1.09
N ALA A 56 -2.70 1.77 1.59
CA ALA A 56 -3.74 2.64 1.05
C ALA A 56 -3.33 4.11 1.16
N THR A 57 -2.77 4.51 2.30
CA THR A 57 -2.31 5.89 2.52
C THR A 57 -1.17 6.24 1.56
N LEU A 58 -0.20 5.35 1.38
CA LEU A 58 0.91 5.57 0.46
C LEU A 58 0.45 5.74 -0.98
N LEU A 59 -0.46 4.89 -1.44
CA LEU A 59 -1.03 5.00 -2.79
C LEU A 59 -1.81 6.30 -2.98
N ALA A 60 -2.57 6.72 -1.97
CA ALA A 60 -3.33 7.96 -2.01
C ALA A 60 -2.41 9.19 -2.05
N ILE A 61 -1.36 9.20 -1.26
CA ILE A 61 -0.36 10.28 -1.26
C ILE A 61 0.29 10.38 -2.64
N ARG A 62 0.72 9.26 -3.20
CA ARG A 62 1.31 9.24 -4.54
C ARG A 62 0.37 9.83 -5.58
N LYS A 63 -0.88 9.40 -5.58
CA LYS A 63 -1.88 9.84 -6.55
C LYS A 63 -2.17 11.33 -6.41
N LEU A 64 -2.33 11.80 -5.18
CA LEU A 64 -2.57 13.23 -4.91
C LEU A 64 -1.39 14.09 -5.35
N MET A 65 -0.17 13.70 -5.02
CA MET A 65 1.03 14.45 -5.42
C MET A 65 1.19 14.48 -6.94
N SER A 66 0.88 13.39 -7.63
CA SER A 66 0.91 13.33 -9.09
C SER A 66 -0.13 14.25 -9.73
N SER A 67 -1.25 14.51 -9.07
CA SER A 67 -2.30 15.39 -9.58
C SER A 67 -1.99 16.88 -9.43
N ILE A 68 -1.18 17.25 -8.45
CA ILE A 68 -0.84 18.65 -8.17
C ILE A 68 0.55 19.06 -8.66
N SER A 69 1.39 18.10 -9.02
CA SER A 69 2.75 18.33 -9.49
C SER A 69 2.82 18.19 -11.02
N LYS A 70 3.69 18.96 -11.66
CA LYS A 70 3.98 18.80 -13.08
C LYS A 70 4.79 17.53 -13.36
N SER A 71 5.49 17.03 -12.36
CA SER A 71 6.24 15.77 -12.43
C SER A 71 5.40 14.66 -11.83
N GLN A 72 5.16 13.60 -12.61
CA GLN A 72 4.43 12.44 -12.10
C GLN A 72 5.37 11.51 -11.34
N ILE A 73 4.90 11.02 -10.21
CA ILE A 73 5.59 9.95 -9.49
C ILE A 73 5.16 8.64 -10.14
N ASN A 74 6.06 8.03 -10.91
CA ASN A 74 5.74 6.82 -11.68
C ASN A 74 6.48 5.57 -11.21
N ILE A 75 7.17 5.64 -10.08
CA ILE A 75 7.87 4.50 -9.48
C ILE A 75 7.42 4.34 -8.04
N LEU A 76 7.08 3.12 -7.66
CA LEU A 76 6.68 2.77 -6.31
C LEU A 76 7.44 1.51 -5.87
N PHE A 77 8.07 1.58 -4.70
CA PHE A 77 8.70 0.43 -4.08
C PHE A 77 7.91 0.02 -2.85
N LEU A 78 7.52 -1.26 -2.78
CA LEU A 78 6.84 -1.84 -1.63
C LEU A 78 7.75 -2.92 -1.05
N ASP A 79 8.29 -2.67 0.14
CA ASP A 79 9.25 -3.56 0.78
C ASP A 79 8.53 -4.46 1.78
N GLU A 80 8.60 -5.75 1.53
CA GLU A 80 8.09 -6.82 2.41
C GLU A 80 6.63 -6.71 2.82
N VAL A 81 5.82 -5.91 2.10
CA VAL A 81 4.40 -5.74 2.41
C VAL A 81 3.65 -7.08 2.30
N THR A 82 4.11 -7.98 1.42
CA THR A 82 3.49 -9.30 1.23
C THR A 82 3.72 -10.24 2.40
N ASN A 83 4.69 -9.97 3.27
CA ASN A 83 4.96 -10.80 4.45
C ASN A 83 3.89 -10.65 5.53
N VAL A 84 3.19 -9.51 5.55
CA VAL A 84 2.20 -9.18 6.57
C VAL A 84 0.76 -9.20 6.05
N LEU A 85 0.56 -9.16 4.74
CA LEU A 85 -0.77 -9.29 4.14
C LEU A 85 -1.17 -10.77 4.04
N ASP A 86 -2.46 -11.05 4.27
CA ASP A 86 -3.01 -12.37 3.98
C ASP A 86 -3.17 -12.56 2.46
N GLU A 87 -3.58 -13.76 2.04
CA GLU A 87 -3.71 -14.07 0.60
C GLU A 87 -4.70 -13.15 -0.11
N LEU A 88 -5.82 -12.83 0.53
CA LEU A 88 -6.80 -11.91 -0.05
C LEU A 88 -6.24 -10.49 -0.16
N GLY A 89 -5.52 -10.03 0.85
CA GLY A 89 -4.86 -8.72 0.82
C GLY A 89 -3.82 -8.61 -0.29
N LYS A 90 -3.04 -9.66 -0.52
CA LYS A 90 -2.07 -9.71 -1.62
C LYS A 90 -2.76 -9.63 -2.98
N GLU A 91 -3.83 -10.40 -3.18
CA GLU A 91 -4.58 -10.36 -4.44
C GLU A 91 -5.22 -8.98 -4.68
N ARG A 92 -5.79 -8.37 -3.66
CA ARG A 92 -6.35 -7.02 -3.76
C ARG A 92 -5.28 -5.98 -4.11
N LEU A 93 -4.10 -6.10 -3.50
CA LEU A 93 -2.98 -5.22 -3.81
C LEU A 93 -2.56 -5.34 -5.29
N VAL A 94 -2.42 -6.55 -5.79
CA VAL A 94 -2.08 -6.79 -7.21
C VAL A 94 -3.14 -6.18 -8.12
N GLU A 95 -4.42 -6.38 -7.83
CA GLU A 95 -5.52 -5.82 -8.61
C GLU A 95 -5.45 -4.29 -8.68
N ILE A 96 -5.18 -3.64 -7.55
CA ILE A 96 -5.05 -2.18 -7.47
C ILE A 96 -3.85 -1.70 -8.30
N LEU A 97 -2.70 -2.33 -8.15
CA LEU A 97 -1.48 -1.94 -8.84
C LEU A 97 -1.59 -2.10 -10.35
N LEU A 98 -2.30 -3.13 -10.81
CA LEU A 98 -2.52 -3.34 -12.25
C LEU A 98 -3.47 -2.31 -12.87
N LYS A 99 -4.32 -1.69 -12.08
CA LYS A 99 -5.21 -0.61 -12.53
C LYS A 99 -4.53 0.75 -12.61
N GLU A 100 -3.41 0.93 -11.92
CA GLU A 100 -2.72 2.22 -11.88
C GLU A 100 -1.97 2.47 -13.20
N GLU A 101 -2.35 3.55 -13.88
CA GLU A 101 -1.70 3.95 -15.13
C GLU A 101 -0.37 4.66 -14.86
N ASN A 102 0.60 4.43 -15.72
CA ASN A 102 1.91 5.09 -15.68
C ASN A 102 2.66 4.89 -14.36
N LEU A 103 2.41 3.76 -13.69
CA LEU A 103 3.09 3.42 -12.44
C LEU A 103 3.92 2.16 -12.63
N ASN A 104 5.21 2.26 -12.36
CA ASN A 104 6.11 1.12 -12.27
C ASN A 104 6.26 0.74 -10.80
N THR A 105 5.76 -0.43 -10.43
CA THR A 105 5.79 -0.90 -9.05
C THR A 105 6.78 -2.05 -8.91
N TYR A 106 7.62 -1.95 -7.89
CA TYR A 106 8.56 -3.00 -7.52
C TYR A 106 8.20 -3.49 -6.12
N ILE A 107 7.91 -4.77 -6.00
CA ILE A 107 7.60 -5.41 -4.72
C ILE A 107 8.79 -6.25 -4.32
N VAL A 108 9.36 -5.94 -3.17
CA VAL A 108 10.44 -6.73 -2.58
C VAL A 108 9.83 -7.75 -1.63
N SER A 109 10.03 -9.02 -1.93
CA SER A 109 9.51 -10.10 -1.10
C SER A 109 10.44 -11.30 -1.10
N HIS A 110 10.25 -12.17 -0.10
CA HIS A 110 10.95 -13.44 -0.02
C HIS A 110 9.97 -14.57 -0.34
N GLY A 111 10.19 -15.22 -1.49
CA GLY A 111 9.44 -16.41 -1.85
C GLY A 111 8.03 -16.20 -2.40
N TRP A 112 7.53 -14.98 -2.45
CA TRP A 112 6.22 -14.72 -3.03
C TRP A 112 6.34 -14.28 -4.48
N THR A 113 5.54 -14.87 -5.35
CA THR A 113 5.43 -14.50 -6.77
C THR A 113 3.97 -14.50 -7.18
N HIS A 114 3.66 -13.82 -8.27
CA HIS A 114 2.31 -13.76 -8.82
C HIS A 114 2.36 -13.93 -10.34
N PRO A 115 1.42 -14.70 -10.94
CA PRO A 115 1.45 -14.98 -12.39
C PRO A 115 1.39 -13.75 -13.28
N LEU A 116 0.78 -12.66 -12.81
CA LEU A 116 0.63 -11.42 -13.57
C LEU A 116 1.80 -10.45 -13.38
N LEU A 117 2.78 -10.79 -12.56
CA LEU A 117 3.93 -9.94 -12.25
C LEU A 117 5.22 -10.57 -12.79
N GLY A 118 6.09 -9.73 -13.35
CA GLY A 118 7.44 -10.15 -13.71
C GLY A 118 8.29 -10.40 -12.48
N LYS A 119 9.33 -11.21 -12.63
CA LYS A 119 10.23 -11.54 -11.52
C LYS A 119 11.65 -11.08 -11.83
N ILE A 120 12.24 -10.37 -10.88
CA ILE A 120 13.67 -10.05 -10.87
C ILE A 120 14.25 -10.65 -9.61
N GLU A 121 15.27 -11.47 -9.73
CA GLU A 121 15.90 -12.13 -8.60
C GLU A 121 17.22 -11.44 -8.27
N VAL A 122 17.40 -11.08 -6.98
CA VAL A 122 18.68 -10.56 -6.49
C VAL A 122 19.46 -11.71 -5.91
N VAL A 123 20.61 -11.99 -6.52
CA VAL A 123 21.48 -13.09 -6.12
C VAL A 123 22.77 -12.53 -5.53
N LYS A 124 23.18 -13.07 -4.38
CA LYS A 124 24.45 -12.74 -3.75
C LYS A 124 25.40 -13.94 -3.86
N GLU A 125 26.56 -13.71 -4.44
CA GLU A 125 27.58 -14.73 -4.62
C GLU A 125 28.95 -14.13 -4.24
N GLU A 126 29.68 -14.80 -3.35
CA GLU A 126 31.00 -14.36 -2.88
C GLU A 126 31.04 -12.87 -2.46
N GLU A 127 30.08 -12.41 -1.66
CA GLU A 127 29.93 -11.03 -1.21
C GLU A 127 29.54 -10.04 -2.32
N MET A 128 29.29 -10.52 -3.54
CA MET A 128 28.78 -9.70 -4.65
C MET A 128 27.31 -10.01 -4.90
N SER A 129 26.54 -8.98 -5.23
CA SER A 129 25.12 -9.13 -5.58
C SER A 129 24.89 -8.73 -7.02
N TYR A 130 24.00 -9.45 -7.70
CA TYR A 130 23.60 -9.10 -9.07
C TYR A 130 22.11 -9.37 -9.27
N LEU A 131 21.54 -8.77 -10.35
CA LEU A 131 20.16 -8.97 -10.73
C LEU A 131 20.06 -10.05 -11.78
N ASN A 132 19.14 -10.98 -11.56
CA ASN A 132 18.80 -12.04 -12.50
C ASN A 132 17.31 -11.92 -12.85
N ALA A 133 17.04 -11.57 -14.10
CA ALA A 133 15.68 -11.37 -14.58
C ALA A 133 15.11 -12.63 -15.28
#